data_df3725813b286f21353669dae5360f57
#
_entry.id   df3725813b286f21353669dae5360f57
#
_cell.length_a   1.000
_cell.length_b   1.000
_cell.length_c   1.000
_cell.angle_alpha   90.00
_cell.angle_beta   90.00
_cell.angle_gamma   90.00
#
_symmetry.space_group_name_H-M   'P 1'
#
loop_
_entity.id
_entity.type
_entity.pdbx_description
1 polymer ?
#
loop_
_entity_poly.entity_id
_entity_poly.type
_entity_poly.pdbx_seq_one_letter_code
_entity_poly.pdbx_strand_id
1 'polypeptide(L)'
;MARPLIGITGQLEAAHWGDWVREAVLSPLTYTRAVERAGGTPVILPPVPPESVAVLVAGLDGLLLTGGTDVNPVLYEALPHDQTDAPDRRRDRFELALVQAAIEADLPVLAIGRGLHVLNVARGGTLIQDLPEAVGHTGHAAGAARMSQHDVNLNANSTLGRLLGGKARVPARHHQAVQQPGAGLTTVAWADDQVIEALELPGPRFVIGVQWHPEEGDDLRLLQALVAAATPAAAAEAKPVANGRGMKKQRGGTGGRNPAAGTVRR
;
A
#
# COMPACT_ATOMS: atom_id res chain seq x y z
N MET A 1 18.66 10.41 -6.71
CA MET A 1 17.27 10.40 -7.19
C MET A 1 16.34 10.55 -6.00
N ALA A 2 15.25 11.28 -6.11
CA ALA A 2 14.23 11.32 -5.06
C ALA A 2 13.58 9.93 -4.93
N ARG A 3 13.34 9.48 -3.70
CA ARG A 3 12.64 8.23 -3.44
C ARG A 3 11.15 8.45 -3.67
N PRO A 4 10.42 7.56 -4.36
CA PRO A 4 8.99 7.70 -4.55
C PRO A 4 8.24 7.60 -3.22
N LEU A 5 7.15 8.36 -3.09
CA LEU A 5 6.27 8.39 -1.92
C LEU A 5 5.22 7.29 -2.04
N ILE A 6 5.31 6.27 -1.18
CA ILE A 6 4.42 5.11 -1.17
C ILE A 6 3.42 5.25 -0.02
N GLY A 7 2.14 5.42 -0.36
CA GLY A 7 1.06 5.39 0.62
C GLY A 7 0.82 3.96 1.13
N ILE A 8 0.75 3.78 2.45
CA ILE A 8 0.50 2.50 3.11
C ILE A 8 -0.79 2.65 3.91
N THR A 9 -1.82 1.86 3.65
CA THR A 9 -3.07 1.97 4.39
C THR A 9 -2.89 1.52 5.83
N GLY A 10 -3.41 2.33 6.78
CA GLY A 10 -3.47 2.01 8.20
C GLY A 10 -4.86 1.55 8.61
N GLN A 11 -4.95 0.95 9.79
CA GLN A 11 -6.20 0.56 10.43
C GLN A 11 -6.43 1.35 11.72
N LEU A 12 -7.68 1.39 12.18
CA LEU A 12 -8.03 2.02 13.43
C LEU A 12 -8.12 0.97 14.52
N GLU A 13 -7.35 1.17 15.58
CA GLU A 13 -7.29 0.25 16.71
C GLU A 13 -7.26 1.01 18.04
N ALA A 14 -7.75 0.37 19.10
CA ALA A 14 -7.55 0.84 20.45
C ALA A 14 -6.09 0.60 20.85
N ALA A 15 -5.28 1.65 20.86
CA ALA A 15 -3.87 1.58 21.24
C ALA A 15 -3.64 2.07 22.65
N HIS A 16 -2.69 1.45 23.34
CA HIS A 16 -2.25 1.82 24.68
C HIS A 16 -0.87 2.48 24.65
N TRP A 17 -0.74 3.67 25.23
CA TRP A 17 0.56 4.33 25.45
C TRP A 17 0.52 5.21 26.69
N GLY A 18 1.50 5.07 27.57
CA GLY A 18 1.47 5.67 28.91
C GLY A 18 0.20 5.27 29.65
N ASP A 19 -0.56 6.24 30.16
CA ASP A 19 -1.84 6.01 30.86
C ASP A 19 -3.07 6.07 29.95
N TRP A 20 -2.88 6.17 28.63
CA TRP A 20 -3.94 6.36 27.67
C TRP A 20 -4.29 5.07 26.94
N VAL A 21 -5.61 4.81 26.79
CA VAL A 21 -6.17 3.88 25.81
C VAL A 21 -7.06 4.69 24.88
N ARG A 22 -6.67 4.82 23.61
CA ARG A 22 -7.40 5.62 22.63
C ARG A 22 -7.37 4.98 21.26
N GLU A 23 -8.35 5.31 20.44
CA GLU A 23 -8.30 4.98 19.00
C GLU A 23 -7.07 5.64 18.36
N ALA A 24 -6.31 4.86 17.62
CA ALA A 24 -5.12 5.29 16.90
C ALA A 24 -5.07 4.65 15.53
N VAL A 25 -4.33 5.30 14.61
CA VAL A 25 -4.00 4.70 13.32
C VAL A 25 -2.78 3.82 13.51
N LEU A 26 -2.91 2.53 13.24
CA LEU A 26 -1.83 1.56 13.31
C LEU A 26 -1.49 1.00 11.93
N SER A 27 -0.23 0.72 11.72
CA SER A 27 0.29 -0.10 10.64
C SER A 27 1.47 -0.90 11.17
N PRO A 28 1.54 -2.23 10.95
CA PRO A 28 2.71 -3.01 11.31
C PRO A 28 3.98 -2.43 10.67
N LEU A 29 5.06 -2.37 11.45
CA LEU A 29 6.34 -1.81 10.97
C LEU A 29 6.96 -2.63 9.83
N THR A 30 6.53 -3.87 9.63
CA THR A 30 6.99 -4.72 8.53
C THR A 30 6.71 -4.09 7.17
N TYR A 31 5.53 -3.48 6.98
CA TYR A 31 5.19 -2.77 5.73
C TYR A 31 6.09 -1.54 5.50
N THR A 32 6.26 -0.67 6.49
CA THR A 32 7.10 0.52 6.34
C THR A 32 8.55 0.15 6.09
N ARG A 33 9.10 -0.83 6.82
CA ARG A 33 10.47 -1.33 6.63
C ARG A 33 10.66 -1.98 5.26
N ALA A 34 9.67 -2.73 4.78
CA ALA A 34 9.74 -3.36 3.46
C ALA A 34 9.79 -2.31 2.34
N VAL A 35 8.98 -1.25 2.42
CA VAL A 35 9.01 -0.12 1.48
C VAL A 35 10.35 0.63 1.55
N GLU A 36 10.86 0.91 2.75
CA GLU A 36 12.17 1.57 2.93
C GLU A 36 13.33 0.73 2.35
N ARG A 37 13.35 -0.58 2.64
CA ARG A 37 14.35 -1.53 2.11
C ARG A 37 14.25 -1.65 0.58
N ALA A 38 13.06 -1.52 0.01
CA ALA A 38 12.84 -1.50 -1.43
C ALA A 38 13.24 -0.18 -2.10
N GLY A 39 13.55 0.88 -1.33
CA GLY A 39 13.99 2.18 -1.84
C GLY A 39 12.91 3.25 -1.94
N GLY A 40 11.68 2.99 -1.45
CA GLY A 40 10.59 3.95 -1.35
C GLY A 40 10.64 4.80 -0.07
N THR A 41 9.79 5.82 0.00
CA THR A 41 9.49 6.62 1.19
C THR A 41 8.09 6.28 1.67
N PRO A 42 7.91 5.60 2.82
CA PRO A 42 6.59 5.20 3.29
C PRO A 42 5.84 6.36 3.94
N VAL A 43 4.53 6.46 3.71
CA VAL A 43 3.60 7.31 4.45
C VAL A 43 2.35 6.53 4.83
N ILE A 44 1.97 6.56 6.11
CA ILE A 44 0.78 5.86 6.60
C ILE A 44 -0.46 6.71 6.31
N LEU A 45 -1.44 6.11 5.63
CA LEU A 45 -2.70 6.73 5.28
C LEU A 45 -3.77 6.34 6.31
N PRO A 46 -4.31 7.30 7.08
CA PRO A 46 -5.44 7.02 7.96
C PRO A 46 -6.71 6.76 7.15
N PRO A 47 -7.65 5.94 7.63
CA PRO A 47 -8.98 5.84 7.06
C PRO A 47 -9.71 7.19 7.14
N VAL A 48 -9.77 7.90 6.02
CA VAL A 48 -10.45 9.21 5.86
C VAL A 48 -11.73 9.04 5.05
N PRO A 49 -12.63 10.04 5.07
CA PRO A 49 -13.81 10.03 4.22
C PRO A 49 -13.46 9.95 2.73
N PRO A 50 -14.27 9.24 1.90
CA PRO A 50 -13.99 9.02 0.48
C PRO A 50 -13.73 10.29 -0.35
N GLU A 51 -14.35 11.41 0.02
CA GLU A 51 -14.15 12.72 -0.64
C GLU A 51 -12.71 13.25 -0.53
N SER A 52 -11.94 12.76 0.43
CA SER A 52 -10.53 13.15 0.61
C SER A 52 -9.54 12.30 -0.22
N VAL A 53 -10.01 11.22 -0.83
CA VAL A 53 -9.14 10.22 -1.49
C VAL A 53 -8.41 10.81 -2.70
N ALA A 54 -9.07 11.66 -3.49
CA ALA A 54 -8.46 12.27 -4.67
C ALA A 54 -7.22 13.12 -4.32
N VAL A 55 -7.24 13.81 -3.18
CA VAL A 55 -6.10 14.61 -2.70
C VAL A 55 -4.94 13.69 -2.28
N LEU A 56 -5.25 12.56 -1.63
CA LEU A 56 -4.23 11.59 -1.24
C LEU A 56 -3.57 10.98 -2.49
N VAL A 57 -4.36 10.48 -3.43
CA VAL A 57 -3.85 9.86 -4.67
C VAL A 57 -2.97 10.83 -5.46
N ALA A 58 -3.37 12.11 -5.57
CA ALA A 58 -2.58 13.12 -6.27
C ALA A 58 -1.21 13.42 -5.62
N GLY A 59 -1.05 13.13 -4.34
CA GLY A 59 0.20 13.33 -3.59
C GLY A 59 1.10 12.11 -3.50
N LEU A 60 0.69 10.96 -4.05
CA LEU A 60 1.44 9.69 -3.97
C LEU A 60 2.06 9.31 -5.30
N ASP A 61 3.19 8.60 -5.24
CA ASP A 61 3.81 7.97 -6.40
C ASP A 61 3.44 6.48 -6.52
N GLY A 62 2.95 5.85 -5.44
CA GLY A 62 2.48 4.48 -5.41
C GLY A 62 1.63 4.17 -4.17
N LEU A 63 0.88 3.07 -4.22
CA LEU A 63 -0.04 2.65 -3.15
C LEU A 63 0.23 1.20 -2.73
N LEU A 64 0.28 0.97 -1.41
CA LEU A 64 0.30 -0.34 -0.79
C LEU A 64 -0.93 -0.50 0.10
N LEU A 65 -1.83 -1.43 -0.26
CA LEU A 65 -2.94 -1.86 0.58
C LEU A 65 -2.48 -3.00 1.49
N THR A 66 -2.69 -2.83 2.80
CA THR A 66 -2.18 -3.77 3.82
C THR A 66 -3.16 -4.90 4.15
N GLY A 67 -2.66 -5.92 4.83
CA GLY A 67 -3.46 -6.95 5.50
C GLY A 67 -4.37 -6.38 6.60
N GLY A 68 -5.14 -7.25 7.25
CA GLY A 68 -6.02 -6.88 8.36
C GLY A 68 -7.27 -7.76 8.45
N THR A 69 -8.28 -7.30 9.19
CA THR A 69 -9.58 -7.94 9.40
C THR A 69 -10.39 -8.05 8.10
N ASP A 70 -11.40 -8.89 8.09
CA ASP A 70 -12.18 -9.22 6.89
C ASP A 70 -12.89 -8.01 6.27
N VAL A 71 -13.05 -8.07 4.94
CA VAL A 71 -13.88 -7.12 4.20
C VAL A 71 -15.36 -7.47 4.44
N ASN A 72 -16.19 -6.45 4.70
CA ASN A 72 -17.61 -6.61 4.95
C ASN A 72 -18.30 -7.40 3.82
N PRO A 73 -18.91 -8.58 4.09
CA PRO A 73 -19.55 -9.43 3.08
C PRO A 73 -20.64 -8.73 2.27
N VAL A 74 -21.33 -7.75 2.86
CA VAL A 74 -22.37 -6.98 2.16
C VAL A 74 -21.81 -6.26 0.92
N LEU A 75 -20.50 -5.94 0.91
CA LEU A 75 -19.85 -5.23 -0.21
C LEU A 75 -19.62 -6.10 -1.45
N TYR A 76 -19.73 -7.42 -1.31
CA TYR A 76 -19.74 -8.40 -2.39
C TYR A 76 -20.99 -9.29 -2.40
N GLU A 77 -22.12 -8.69 -1.94
CA GLU A 77 -23.48 -9.26 -2.00
C GLU A 77 -23.64 -10.61 -1.29
N ALA A 78 -22.85 -10.85 -0.23
CA ALA A 78 -22.91 -12.07 0.56
C ALA A 78 -23.46 -11.82 1.97
N LEU A 79 -24.09 -12.87 2.55
CA LEU A 79 -24.40 -12.90 3.98
C LEU A 79 -23.11 -13.19 4.77
N PRO A 80 -22.94 -12.60 5.97
CA PRO A 80 -21.80 -12.91 6.82
C PRO A 80 -21.77 -14.39 7.22
N HIS A 81 -20.60 -15.00 7.12
CA HIS A 81 -20.29 -16.30 7.66
C HIS A 81 -19.92 -16.17 9.15
N ASP A 82 -20.16 -17.22 9.97
CA ASP A 82 -19.88 -17.19 11.42
C ASP A 82 -18.39 -16.98 11.77
N GLN A 83 -17.49 -17.32 10.85
CA GLN A 83 -16.04 -17.12 11.01
C GLN A 83 -15.56 -15.76 10.50
N THR A 84 -16.44 -14.95 9.92
CA THR A 84 -16.06 -13.62 9.41
C THR A 84 -15.86 -12.65 10.57
N ASP A 85 -14.74 -11.94 10.56
CA ASP A 85 -14.44 -10.89 11.53
C ASP A 85 -15.48 -9.76 11.50
N ALA A 86 -15.64 -9.06 12.63
CA ALA A 86 -16.49 -7.86 12.67
C ALA A 86 -15.92 -6.80 11.69
N PRO A 87 -16.71 -6.32 10.70
CA PRO A 87 -16.17 -5.47 9.65
C PRO A 87 -15.85 -4.06 10.14
N ASP A 88 -14.70 -3.53 9.75
CA ASP A 88 -14.39 -2.10 9.86
C ASP A 88 -14.95 -1.35 8.64
N ARG A 89 -16.21 -0.92 8.73
CA ARG A 89 -16.91 -0.22 7.65
C ARG A 89 -16.26 1.12 7.25
N ARG A 90 -15.47 1.74 8.14
CA ARG A 90 -14.78 3.00 7.88
C ARG A 90 -13.56 2.74 7.00
N ARG A 91 -12.77 1.71 7.34
CA ARG A 91 -11.63 1.25 6.57
C ARG A 91 -12.07 0.71 5.20
N ASP A 92 -13.12 -0.11 5.16
CA ASP A 92 -13.65 -0.67 3.90
C ASP A 92 -14.01 0.45 2.91
N ARG A 93 -14.84 1.43 3.32
CA ARG A 93 -15.24 2.54 2.45
C ARG A 93 -14.05 3.36 1.96
N PHE A 94 -13.08 3.62 2.84
CA PHE A 94 -11.87 4.34 2.50
C PHE A 94 -11.04 3.58 1.47
N GLU A 95 -10.69 2.31 1.75
CA GLU A 95 -9.78 1.56 0.88
C GLU A 95 -10.41 1.18 -0.47
N LEU A 96 -11.72 0.91 -0.52
CA LEU A 96 -12.43 0.71 -1.80
C LEU A 96 -12.36 1.97 -2.68
N ALA A 97 -12.66 3.14 -2.11
CA ALA A 97 -12.55 4.40 -2.84
C ALA A 97 -11.09 4.69 -3.26
N LEU A 98 -10.14 4.41 -2.37
CA LEU A 98 -8.71 4.67 -2.60
C LEU A 98 -8.15 3.82 -3.75
N VAL A 99 -8.45 2.52 -3.77
CA VAL A 99 -7.94 1.64 -4.85
C VAL A 99 -8.58 1.96 -6.19
N GLN A 100 -9.86 2.32 -6.22
CA GLN A 100 -10.53 2.77 -7.46
C GLN A 100 -9.88 4.04 -8.01
N ALA A 101 -9.71 5.06 -7.18
CA ALA A 101 -9.07 6.31 -7.58
C ALA A 101 -7.60 6.12 -7.98
N ALA A 102 -6.86 5.23 -7.31
CA ALA A 102 -5.49 4.89 -7.66
C ALA A 102 -5.41 4.25 -9.06
N ILE A 103 -6.31 3.31 -9.37
CA ILE A 103 -6.38 2.67 -10.70
C ILE A 103 -6.76 3.70 -11.78
N GLU A 104 -7.72 4.58 -11.53
CA GLU A 104 -8.13 5.65 -12.45
C GLU A 104 -7.00 6.66 -12.72
N ALA A 105 -6.18 6.93 -11.71
CA ALA A 105 -5.03 7.83 -11.82
C ALA A 105 -3.75 7.17 -12.35
N ASP A 106 -3.80 5.91 -12.81
CA ASP A 106 -2.63 5.12 -13.24
C ASP A 106 -1.55 4.94 -12.16
N LEU A 107 -1.92 5.10 -10.88
CA LEU A 107 -1.00 4.94 -9.76
C LEU A 107 -0.63 3.46 -9.60
N PRO A 108 0.67 3.10 -9.46
CA PRO A 108 1.08 1.73 -9.13
C PRO A 108 0.49 1.26 -7.81
N VAL A 109 -0.07 0.03 -7.80
CA VAL A 109 -0.73 -0.56 -6.62
C VAL A 109 -0.17 -1.93 -6.32
N LEU A 110 0.21 -2.16 -5.07
CA LEU A 110 0.44 -3.48 -4.49
C LEU A 110 -0.58 -3.72 -3.38
N ALA A 111 -1.34 -4.79 -3.48
CA ALA A 111 -2.38 -5.16 -2.53
C ALA A 111 -2.01 -6.48 -1.84
N ILE A 112 -1.88 -6.49 -0.51
CA ILE A 112 -1.36 -7.61 0.28
C ILE A 112 -2.44 -8.17 1.20
N GLY A 113 -2.66 -9.48 1.19
CA GLY A 113 -3.62 -10.18 2.06
C GLY A 113 -5.03 -9.60 1.92
N ARG A 114 -5.55 -8.96 2.98
CA ARG A 114 -6.82 -8.23 2.91
C ARG A 114 -6.83 -7.17 1.79
N GLY A 115 -5.69 -6.55 1.49
CA GLY A 115 -5.57 -5.60 0.37
C GLY A 115 -5.94 -6.23 -0.97
N LEU A 116 -5.56 -7.50 -1.23
CA LEU A 116 -6.02 -8.25 -2.40
C LEU A 116 -7.56 -8.40 -2.40
N HIS A 117 -8.16 -8.68 -1.24
CA HIS A 117 -9.62 -8.78 -1.12
C HIS A 117 -10.30 -7.45 -1.46
N VAL A 118 -9.78 -6.33 -0.94
CA VAL A 118 -10.25 -4.98 -1.28
C VAL A 118 -10.14 -4.69 -2.78
N LEU A 119 -9.00 -4.99 -3.40
CA LEU A 119 -8.80 -4.84 -4.83
C LEU A 119 -9.83 -5.66 -5.63
N ASN A 120 -10.05 -6.92 -5.23
CA ASN A 120 -11.00 -7.82 -5.87
C ASN A 120 -12.45 -7.31 -5.76
N VAL A 121 -12.88 -6.95 -4.55
CA VAL A 121 -14.24 -6.44 -4.27
C VAL A 121 -14.47 -5.08 -4.94
N ALA A 122 -13.48 -4.19 -4.98
CA ALA A 122 -13.57 -2.92 -5.71
C ALA A 122 -13.81 -3.11 -7.22
N ARG A 123 -13.50 -4.27 -7.75
CA ARG A 123 -13.73 -4.66 -9.15
C ARG A 123 -14.96 -5.56 -9.33
N GLY A 124 -15.79 -5.75 -8.28
CA GLY A 124 -17.00 -6.56 -8.31
C GLY A 124 -16.75 -8.07 -8.18
N GLY A 125 -15.60 -8.47 -7.66
CA GLY A 125 -15.28 -9.86 -7.34
C GLY A 125 -15.85 -10.30 -5.99
N THR A 126 -15.82 -11.62 -5.72
CA THR A 126 -16.34 -12.22 -4.48
C THR A 126 -15.26 -12.97 -3.71
N LEU A 127 -15.53 -13.30 -2.44
CA LEU A 127 -14.60 -13.96 -1.53
C LEU A 127 -15.19 -15.26 -0.97
N ILE A 128 -14.32 -16.23 -0.72
CA ILE A 128 -14.55 -17.37 0.18
C ILE A 128 -14.32 -16.83 1.60
N GLN A 129 -15.36 -16.87 2.44
CA GLN A 129 -15.31 -16.28 3.77
C GLN A 129 -14.67 -17.20 4.83
N ASP A 130 -14.76 -18.52 4.63
CA ASP A 130 -14.05 -19.51 5.45
C ASP A 130 -13.36 -20.55 4.56
N LEU A 131 -12.10 -20.34 4.32
CA LEU A 131 -11.29 -21.22 3.48
C LEU A 131 -11.14 -22.63 4.06
N PRO A 132 -10.91 -22.84 5.39
CA PRO A 132 -10.88 -24.15 5.98
C PRO A 132 -12.11 -25.01 5.70
N GLU A 133 -13.32 -24.43 5.74
CA GLU A 133 -14.55 -25.13 5.37
C GLU A 133 -14.57 -25.48 3.88
N ALA A 134 -14.14 -24.54 3.02
CA ALA A 134 -14.17 -24.70 1.57
C ALA A 134 -13.19 -25.76 1.06
N VAL A 135 -11.97 -25.85 1.64
CA VAL A 135 -10.90 -26.77 1.18
C VAL A 135 -10.70 -27.98 2.08
N GLY A 136 -11.31 -28.01 3.26
CA GLY A 136 -11.24 -29.15 4.19
C GLY A 136 -9.94 -29.24 5.01
N HIS A 137 -9.12 -28.19 5.05
CA HIS A 137 -7.89 -28.13 5.85
C HIS A 137 -7.49 -26.69 6.23
N THR A 138 -6.56 -26.56 7.19
CA THR A 138 -6.07 -25.29 7.73
C THR A 138 -4.66 -24.91 7.22
N GLY A 139 -4.23 -25.44 6.07
CA GLY A 139 -2.88 -25.26 5.55
C GLY A 139 -2.47 -23.82 5.28
N HIS A 140 -3.45 -22.92 4.99
CA HIS A 140 -3.23 -21.50 4.75
C HIS A 140 -3.17 -20.65 6.03
N ALA A 141 -3.51 -21.22 7.19
CA ALA A 141 -3.52 -20.55 8.48
C ALA A 141 -2.89 -21.41 9.57
N ALA A 142 -1.59 -21.37 9.72
CA ALA A 142 -0.86 -22.19 10.72
C ALA A 142 -1.03 -21.63 12.15
N GLY A 143 -2.24 -21.72 12.72
CA GLY A 143 -2.53 -21.36 14.11
C GLY A 143 -2.41 -19.86 14.41
N ALA A 144 -2.63 -19.50 15.69
CA ALA A 144 -2.60 -18.10 16.11
C ALA A 144 -1.19 -17.50 16.00
N ALA A 145 -1.09 -16.30 15.39
CA ALA A 145 0.10 -15.43 15.36
C ALA A 145 1.36 -16.02 14.68
N ARG A 146 1.24 -17.01 13.80
CA ARG A 146 2.36 -17.53 13.01
C ARG A 146 2.05 -17.52 11.52
N MET A 147 3.03 -17.09 10.71
CA MET A 147 2.98 -17.29 9.26
C MET A 147 3.22 -18.76 8.93
N SER A 148 2.37 -19.36 8.10
CA SER A 148 2.67 -20.60 7.39
C SER A 148 3.62 -20.32 6.24
N GLN A 149 4.23 -21.38 5.72
CA GLN A 149 5.03 -21.30 4.50
C GLN A 149 4.45 -22.30 3.53
N HIS A 150 3.91 -21.85 2.41
CA HIS A 150 3.44 -22.74 1.36
C HIS A 150 3.98 -22.35 -0.02
N ASP A 151 3.87 -23.30 -0.94
CA ASP A 151 4.29 -23.10 -2.31
C ASP A 151 3.14 -22.50 -3.12
N VAL A 152 3.44 -21.53 -3.97
CA VAL A 152 2.51 -20.96 -4.95
C VAL A 152 3.05 -21.19 -6.35
N ASN A 153 2.16 -21.61 -7.26
CA ASN A 153 2.44 -21.79 -8.67
C ASN A 153 2.04 -20.51 -9.41
N LEU A 154 2.95 -19.94 -10.21
CA LEU A 154 2.75 -18.67 -10.88
C LEU A 154 2.70 -18.86 -12.41
N ASN A 155 1.84 -18.10 -13.07
CA ASN A 155 1.84 -17.99 -14.52
C ASN A 155 3.12 -17.26 -14.96
N ALA A 156 4.04 -17.98 -15.60
CA ALA A 156 5.33 -17.45 -16.02
C ALA A 156 5.22 -16.25 -17.01
N ASN A 157 4.10 -16.11 -17.69
CA ASN A 157 3.85 -15.01 -18.65
C ASN A 157 3.24 -13.76 -17.98
N SER A 158 2.82 -13.85 -16.71
CA SER A 158 2.33 -12.70 -15.93
C SER A 158 3.47 -11.79 -15.50
N THR A 159 3.15 -10.56 -15.04
CA THR A 159 4.17 -9.67 -14.47
C THR A 159 4.76 -10.28 -13.20
N LEU A 160 3.91 -10.84 -12.35
CA LEU A 160 4.32 -11.50 -11.11
C LEU A 160 5.20 -12.73 -11.39
N GLY A 161 4.83 -13.56 -12.37
CA GLY A 161 5.63 -14.73 -12.76
C GLY A 161 7.00 -14.36 -13.34
N ARG A 162 7.09 -13.26 -14.08
CA ARG A 162 8.40 -12.74 -14.54
C ARG A 162 9.27 -12.22 -13.41
N LEU A 163 8.67 -11.67 -12.35
CA LEU A 163 9.38 -11.18 -11.16
C LEU A 163 9.87 -12.32 -10.26
N LEU A 164 9.01 -13.29 -9.99
CA LEU A 164 9.25 -14.32 -8.96
C LEU A 164 9.65 -15.69 -9.52
N GLY A 165 9.41 -15.93 -10.82
CA GLY A 165 9.55 -17.25 -11.45
C GLY A 165 8.23 -18.01 -11.49
N GLY A 166 8.26 -19.25 -11.98
CA GLY A 166 7.05 -20.08 -12.12
C GLY A 166 6.55 -20.71 -10.81
N LYS A 167 7.35 -20.69 -9.75
CA LYS A 167 7.02 -21.19 -8.41
C LYS A 167 7.74 -20.37 -7.35
N ALA A 168 7.07 -20.09 -6.25
CA ALA A 168 7.65 -19.40 -5.10
C ALA A 168 7.17 -20.04 -3.78
N ARG A 169 8.03 -20.03 -2.75
CA ARG A 169 7.64 -20.38 -1.38
C ARG A 169 7.44 -19.10 -0.58
N VAL A 170 6.24 -18.92 -0.03
CA VAL A 170 5.78 -17.63 0.49
C VAL A 170 5.27 -17.73 1.92
N PRO A 171 5.47 -16.68 2.75
CA PRO A 171 4.85 -16.59 4.06
C PRO A 171 3.39 -16.17 3.93
N ALA A 172 2.47 -16.99 4.42
CA ALA A 172 1.03 -16.73 4.32
C ALA A 172 0.31 -17.01 5.64
N ARG A 173 -0.78 -16.26 5.84
CA ARG A 173 -1.73 -16.50 6.91
C ARG A 173 -3.07 -15.89 6.53
N HIS A 174 -4.00 -16.73 6.08
CA HIS A 174 -5.33 -16.28 5.71
C HIS A 174 -6.36 -17.40 5.90
N HIS A 175 -7.57 -17.02 6.27
CA HIS A 175 -8.72 -17.91 6.33
C HIS A 175 -9.79 -17.56 5.28
N GLN A 176 -9.57 -16.48 4.52
CA GLN A 176 -10.37 -16.09 3.37
C GLN A 176 -9.53 -16.17 2.10
N ALA A 177 -10.19 -16.23 0.94
CA ALA A 177 -9.55 -16.20 -0.36
C ALA A 177 -10.47 -15.56 -1.41
N VAL A 178 -9.91 -15.21 -2.57
CA VAL A 178 -10.70 -14.82 -3.73
C VAL A 178 -11.50 -16.02 -4.23
N GLN A 179 -12.83 -15.82 -4.39
CA GLN A 179 -13.73 -16.81 -5.00
C GLN A 179 -13.87 -16.56 -6.51
N GLN A 180 -14.29 -15.34 -6.87
CA GLN A 180 -14.39 -14.92 -8.26
C GLN A 180 -13.59 -13.63 -8.46
N PRO A 181 -12.66 -13.60 -9.43
CA PRO A 181 -11.95 -12.39 -9.77
C PRO A 181 -12.90 -11.30 -10.29
N GLY A 182 -12.68 -10.07 -9.83
CA GLY A 182 -13.41 -8.90 -10.28
C GLY A 182 -13.09 -8.50 -11.71
N ALA A 183 -13.90 -7.60 -12.27
CA ALA A 183 -13.81 -7.19 -13.66
C ALA A 183 -12.42 -6.69 -14.05
N GLY A 184 -11.84 -7.31 -15.07
CA GLY A 184 -10.51 -6.99 -15.62
C GLY A 184 -9.34 -7.59 -14.85
N LEU A 185 -9.57 -8.18 -13.67
CA LEU A 185 -8.51 -8.90 -12.95
C LEU A 185 -8.30 -10.29 -13.53
N THR A 186 -7.04 -10.71 -13.57
CA THR A 186 -6.65 -12.05 -14.05
C THR A 186 -5.93 -12.79 -12.93
N THR A 187 -6.31 -14.04 -12.69
CA THR A 187 -5.61 -14.91 -11.75
C THR A 187 -4.25 -15.30 -12.32
N VAL A 188 -3.20 -15.09 -11.53
CA VAL A 188 -1.82 -15.31 -11.95
C VAL A 188 -1.00 -16.20 -11.00
N ALA A 189 -1.56 -16.54 -9.83
CA ALA A 189 -0.95 -17.52 -8.93
C ALA A 189 -2.00 -18.33 -8.19
N TRP A 190 -1.64 -19.59 -7.88
CA TRP A 190 -2.47 -20.56 -7.17
C TRP A 190 -1.63 -21.39 -6.20
N ALA A 191 -2.20 -21.75 -5.07
CA ALA A 191 -1.69 -22.80 -4.22
C ALA A 191 -1.91 -24.18 -4.86
N ASP A 192 -1.32 -25.23 -4.30
CA ASP A 192 -1.44 -26.60 -4.86
C ASP A 192 -2.90 -27.13 -4.81
N ASP A 193 -3.71 -26.65 -3.90
CA ASP A 193 -5.15 -26.94 -3.76
C ASP A 193 -6.06 -26.04 -4.64
N GLN A 194 -5.48 -25.29 -5.57
CA GLN A 194 -6.15 -24.39 -6.51
C GLN A 194 -6.74 -23.12 -5.89
N VAL A 195 -6.45 -22.82 -4.64
CA VAL A 195 -6.79 -21.53 -4.02
C VAL A 195 -6.07 -20.41 -4.77
N ILE A 196 -6.83 -19.36 -5.11
CA ILE A 196 -6.27 -18.18 -5.79
C ILE A 196 -5.37 -17.41 -4.82
N GLU A 197 -4.12 -17.24 -5.20
CA GLU A 197 -3.09 -16.59 -4.41
C GLU A 197 -2.65 -15.22 -4.95
N ALA A 198 -2.90 -14.93 -6.22
CA ALA A 198 -2.64 -13.59 -6.76
C ALA A 198 -3.50 -13.24 -7.96
N LEU A 199 -3.78 -11.93 -8.05
CA LEU A 199 -4.46 -11.29 -9.17
C LEU A 199 -3.59 -10.17 -9.74
N GLU A 200 -3.68 -9.96 -11.06
CA GLU A 200 -3.14 -8.80 -11.76
C GLU A 200 -4.24 -8.08 -12.55
N LEU A 201 -4.16 -6.76 -12.65
CA LEU A 201 -4.85 -6.01 -13.68
C LEU A 201 -3.93 -5.93 -14.91
N PRO A 202 -4.22 -6.67 -16.00
CA PRO A 202 -3.36 -6.68 -17.18
C PRO A 202 -3.22 -5.30 -17.81
N GLY A 203 -2.03 -4.99 -18.31
CA GLY A 203 -1.74 -3.72 -18.97
C GLY A 203 -0.38 -3.14 -18.58
N PRO A 204 -0.11 -1.89 -18.99
CA PRO A 204 1.16 -1.23 -18.65
C PRO A 204 1.27 -0.82 -17.18
N ARG A 205 0.16 -0.82 -16.47
CA ARG A 205 0.06 -0.43 -15.06
C ARG A 205 0.57 -1.53 -14.14
N PHE A 206 1.25 -1.16 -13.07
CA PHE A 206 1.59 -2.08 -12.00
C PHE A 206 0.42 -2.12 -11.01
N VAL A 207 -0.51 -3.08 -11.16
CA VAL A 207 -1.59 -3.34 -10.21
C VAL A 207 -1.60 -4.84 -9.94
N ILE A 208 -1.07 -5.22 -8.78
CA ILE A 208 -0.89 -6.61 -8.36
C ILE A 208 -1.45 -6.78 -6.95
N GLY A 209 -2.25 -7.83 -6.77
CA GLY A 209 -2.69 -8.28 -5.45
C GLY A 209 -2.15 -9.68 -5.15
N VAL A 210 -1.62 -9.88 -3.95
CA VAL A 210 -1.12 -11.17 -3.45
C VAL A 210 -1.75 -11.55 -2.13
N GLN A 211 -2.05 -12.83 -1.95
CA GLN A 211 -2.67 -13.33 -0.72
C GLN A 211 -1.66 -13.50 0.42
N TRP A 212 -0.41 -13.82 0.07
CA TRP A 212 0.69 -13.95 1.02
C TRP A 212 1.25 -12.62 1.49
N HIS A 213 2.21 -12.65 2.43
CA HIS A 213 2.78 -11.49 3.10
C HIS A 213 4.26 -11.28 2.73
N PRO A 214 4.57 -10.67 1.56
CA PRO A 214 5.97 -10.43 1.15
C PRO A 214 6.73 -9.51 2.10
N GLU A 215 6.05 -8.67 2.87
CA GLU A 215 6.64 -7.80 3.90
C GLU A 215 7.20 -8.55 5.10
N GLU A 216 6.77 -9.80 5.32
CA GLU A 216 7.25 -10.68 6.40
C GLU A 216 8.44 -11.55 5.97
N GLY A 217 8.85 -11.46 4.71
CA GLY A 217 9.96 -12.21 4.14
C GLY A 217 11.20 -11.36 3.83
N ASP A 218 12.23 -12.06 3.32
CA ASP A 218 13.45 -11.41 2.83
C ASP A 218 13.43 -11.13 1.34
N ASP A 219 12.50 -11.73 0.59
CA ASP A 219 12.34 -11.51 -0.83
C ASP A 219 11.60 -10.19 -1.11
N LEU A 220 12.36 -9.17 -1.45
CA LEU A 220 11.84 -7.83 -1.72
C LEU A 220 11.49 -7.55 -3.17
N ARG A 221 11.63 -8.53 -4.09
CA ARG A 221 11.43 -8.31 -5.53
C ARG A 221 10.08 -7.67 -5.86
N LEU A 222 9.02 -8.06 -5.16
CA LEU A 222 7.68 -7.51 -5.39
C LEU A 222 7.56 -6.05 -4.90
N LEU A 223 8.10 -5.74 -3.72
CA LEU A 223 8.16 -4.37 -3.19
C LEU A 223 9.06 -3.47 -4.05
N GLN A 224 10.21 -4.00 -4.51
CA GLN A 224 11.11 -3.28 -5.42
C GLN A 224 10.43 -2.98 -6.77
N ALA A 225 9.61 -3.90 -7.28
CA ALA A 225 8.84 -3.69 -8.50
C ALA A 225 7.78 -2.58 -8.32
N LEU A 226 7.08 -2.53 -7.18
CA LEU A 226 6.19 -1.41 -6.84
C LEU A 226 6.96 -0.07 -6.84
N VAL A 227 8.09 -0.01 -6.13
CA VAL A 227 8.91 1.20 -6.02
C VAL A 227 9.47 1.62 -7.38
N ALA A 228 9.91 0.68 -8.21
CA ALA A 228 10.37 0.94 -9.57
C ALA A 228 9.24 1.51 -10.45
N ALA A 229 8.04 0.93 -10.38
CA ALA A 229 6.87 1.43 -11.12
C ALA A 229 6.42 2.82 -10.63
N ALA A 230 6.60 3.11 -9.34
CA ALA A 230 6.29 4.39 -8.71
C ALA A 230 7.34 5.48 -8.99
N THR A 231 8.50 5.12 -9.57
CA THR A 231 9.54 6.10 -9.85
C THR A 231 9.25 6.81 -11.18
N PRO A 232 9.00 8.15 -11.19
CA PRO A 232 8.69 8.86 -12.42
C PRO A 232 9.80 8.71 -13.47
N ALA A 233 9.43 8.39 -14.70
CA ALA A 233 10.39 8.27 -15.82
C ALA A 233 11.18 9.57 -16.07
N ALA A 234 10.65 10.74 -15.68
CA ALA A 234 11.29 12.06 -15.82
C ALA A 234 12.36 12.36 -14.76
N ALA A 235 12.51 11.53 -13.70
CA ALA A 235 13.60 11.72 -12.72
C ALA A 235 14.98 11.36 -13.30
N ALA A 236 15.07 10.80 -14.51
CA ALA A 236 16.30 10.53 -15.22
C ALA A 236 16.93 11.80 -15.85
N GLU A 237 16.18 12.92 -15.96
CA GLU A 237 16.65 14.20 -16.55
C GLU A 237 16.42 15.41 -15.64
N ALA A 238 16.70 15.33 -14.37
CA ALA A 238 16.80 16.52 -13.54
C ALA A 238 18.06 17.31 -13.94
N LYS A 239 17.90 18.30 -14.79
CA LYS A 239 18.94 19.32 -15.06
C LYS A 239 19.40 19.93 -13.74
N PRO A 240 20.73 20.11 -13.54
CA PRO A 240 21.23 20.71 -12.31
C PRO A 240 20.63 22.11 -12.15
N VAL A 241 20.02 22.36 -11.02
CA VAL A 241 19.54 23.71 -10.64
C VAL A 241 20.79 24.61 -10.61
N ALA A 242 20.89 25.52 -11.57
CA ALA A 242 21.92 26.51 -11.62
C ALA A 242 21.80 27.41 -10.38
N ASN A 243 22.70 27.23 -9.42
CA ASN A 243 22.84 28.11 -8.26
C ASN A 243 23.33 29.49 -8.74
N GLY A 244 22.39 30.34 -9.12
CA GLY A 244 22.61 31.74 -9.44
C GLY A 244 22.88 32.56 -8.18
N ARG A 245 24.05 32.42 -7.59
CA ARG A 245 24.57 33.43 -6.66
C ARG A 245 25.45 34.44 -7.44
N GLY A 246 24.79 35.42 -7.99
CA GLY A 246 25.41 36.67 -8.45
C GLY A 246 25.15 37.79 -7.46
N MET A 247 25.87 37.82 -6.36
CA MET A 247 25.91 38.97 -5.47
C MET A 247 26.85 40.04 -6.10
N LYS A 248 26.29 41.03 -6.82
CA LYS A 248 27.01 42.23 -7.19
C LYS A 248 27.27 43.09 -5.95
N LYS A 249 28.53 43.16 -5.52
CA LYS A 249 29.06 44.20 -4.65
C LYS A 249 28.98 45.53 -5.37
N GLN A 250 28.13 46.46 -4.95
CA GLN A 250 28.31 47.86 -5.23
C GLN A 250 29.19 48.47 -4.16
N ARG A 251 30.33 48.96 -4.61
CA ARG A 251 31.23 49.87 -3.86
C ARG A 251 30.85 51.31 -4.20
N GLY A 252 30.89 52.16 -3.20
CA GLY A 252 31.32 53.54 -3.35
C GLY A 252 30.32 54.61 -3.08
N GLY A 253 30.65 55.50 -2.18
CA GLY A 253 30.07 56.84 -2.09
C GLY A 253 30.06 57.43 -0.69
N THR A 254 31.18 58.06 -0.38
CA THR A 254 31.51 58.94 0.75
C THR A 254 30.59 60.13 0.95
N GLY A 255 30.39 60.59 2.21
CA GLY A 255 30.02 61.99 2.52
C GLY A 255 28.93 62.11 3.59
N GLY A 256 29.28 62.29 4.81
CA GLY A 256 29.47 63.55 5.44
C GLY A 256 28.33 64.00 6.40
N ARG A 257 28.73 64.17 7.67
CA ARG A 257 28.17 65.08 8.67
C ARG A 257 26.99 64.63 9.58
N ASN A 258 27.39 64.39 10.80
CA ASN A 258 26.65 64.61 12.07
C ASN A 258 26.40 66.16 12.23
N PRO A 259 25.48 66.69 13.05
CA PRO A 259 25.34 66.38 14.47
C PRO A 259 23.93 66.58 15.11
N ALA A 260 23.89 66.19 16.37
CA ALA A 260 23.17 66.78 17.51
C ALA A 260 21.77 66.28 17.87
N ALA A 261 21.69 65.54 18.96
CA ALA A 261 21.17 65.92 20.28
C ALA A 261 19.66 66.11 20.42
N GLY A 262 19.07 65.39 21.32
CA GLY A 262 17.69 65.58 21.82
C GLY A 262 17.23 64.54 22.81
N THR A 263 17.62 64.71 24.02
CA THR A 263 17.16 64.12 25.31
C THR A 263 15.65 64.22 25.47
N VAL A 264 15.03 63.31 26.25
CA VAL A 264 14.07 63.47 27.36
C VAL A 264 12.93 62.44 27.35
N ARG A 265 12.97 61.57 28.37
CA ARG A 265 11.99 61.18 29.40
C ARG A 265 10.50 60.98 28.96
N ARG A 266 9.94 59.85 29.21
CA ARG A 266 9.46 59.20 30.48
C ARG A 266 9.14 57.76 30.20
#